data_acb489f6400d9233eea1ec4849996672
#
_entry.id   acb489f6400d9233eea1ec4849996672
#
_cell.length_a   1.000
_cell.length_b   1.000
_cell.length_c   1.000
_cell.angle_alpha   90.00
_cell.angle_beta   90.00
_cell.angle_gamma   90.00
#
_symmetry.space_group_name_H-M   'P 1'
#
loop_
_entity.id
_entity.type
_entity.pdbx_description
1 polymer ?
#
loop_
_entity_poly.entity_id
_entity_poly.type
_entity_poly.pdbx_seq_one_letter_code
_entity_poly.pdbx_strand_id
1 'polypeptide(L)'
;MTNTVTNILSHDEELALRKPIEDYVGKIQAEIDELREEGTNKVLEYSEEIEVLKRDKIYTKSEKEARISELNGKLQKAKEIEAKNKQPINDKIAVAEKYLKDHYQTDYYNKVVESNKYEVQKAKADYDKKLKELEKEHKDILAGLSDKEEIKEENFIYKNRLFDAKLEYTKNMQEAKDRKHDAFTFEYHLIDLLKMSNFSFAEKQAQKIENYKYSFNTRDFLLKNGLYIAIILVFIFLCIITPIKKNGLQLFTVNNILSIMQQASPRMFLALGVSGLIMLAGTDLSVGRMVGMGMTAATIIMHNGPNTGSVFGHVFDFSTMPVGGRILLALVVCVVLCTLFTTIAGFFAAKFKMHPFISTMANMLVIFGLVTYSTKGVSFGGIEQSIPGKIIPKVGGFPTIILWAVAAVAIVWFIWNKTKFGKNLYAVGGNPEAASVSGISVFKVTLGAFIMAGILYGFGSWLECIRMIGSGSAAYGQGWEMDAIAACVVGGVSFTGGIGKISGVVVGVLIFTALTYSLTILGIDTNLQFVFSGIIILIAVTLDCLKY
;
A
#
# COMPACT_ATOMS: atom_id res chain seq x y z
N MET A 1 -15.11 33.14 -36.64
CA MET A 1 -14.38 34.15 -35.85
C MET A 1 -14.47 33.71 -34.40
N THR A 2 -13.41 33.12 -33.87
CA THR A 2 -13.31 32.74 -32.47
C THR A 2 -13.18 34.01 -31.63
N ASN A 3 -14.23 34.41 -30.93
CA ASN A 3 -14.11 35.42 -29.90
C ASN A 3 -13.15 34.92 -28.83
N THR A 4 -11.90 35.35 -28.90
CA THR A 4 -10.92 35.16 -27.85
C THR A 4 -11.40 35.89 -26.62
N VAL A 5 -11.72 35.15 -25.57
CA VAL A 5 -12.09 35.70 -24.26
C VAL A 5 -10.85 36.42 -23.72
N THR A 6 -10.91 37.75 -23.71
CA THR A 6 -9.81 38.60 -23.23
C THR A 6 -9.97 38.99 -21.76
N ASN A 7 -11.03 38.57 -21.09
CA ASN A 7 -11.34 38.87 -19.69
C ASN A 7 -11.74 37.64 -18.88
N ILE A 8 -11.67 37.76 -17.57
CA ILE A 8 -12.17 36.76 -16.62
C ILE A 8 -13.70 36.76 -16.72
N LEU A 9 -14.28 35.59 -17.01
CA LEU A 9 -15.72 35.39 -17.05
C LEU A 9 -16.33 35.56 -15.65
N SER A 10 -17.41 36.31 -15.56
CA SER A 10 -18.24 36.33 -14.36
C SER A 10 -19.03 35.01 -14.24
N HIS A 11 -19.56 34.74 -13.05
CA HIS A 11 -20.42 33.58 -12.82
C HIS A 11 -21.67 33.56 -13.72
N ASP A 12 -22.28 34.71 -13.91
CA ASP A 12 -23.49 34.84 -14.77
C ASP A 12 -23.16 34.59 -16.25
N GLU A 13 -22.00 35.06 -16.72
CA GLU A 13 -21.53 34.80 -18.08
C GLU A 13 -21.23 33.30 -18.30
N GLU A 14 -20.66 32.65 -17.30
CA GLU A 14 -20.42 31.22 -17.36
C GLU A 14 -21.72 30.40 -17.40
N LEU A 15 -22.71 30.76 -16.57
CA LEU A 15 -24.05 30.16 -16.60
C LEU A 15 -24.75 30.39 -17.94
N ALA A 16 -24.58 31.56 -18.54
CA ALA A 16 -25.15 31.86 -19.86
C ALA A 16 -24.53 30.98 -20.98
N LEU A 17 -23.26 30.58 -20.84
CA LEU A 17 -22.60 29.64 -21.76
C LEU A 17 -23.07 28.19 -21.56
N ARG A 18 -23.41 27.80 -20.33
CA ARG A 18 -23.87 26.44 -19.99
C ARG A 18 -25.32 26.21 -20.43
N LYS A 19 -26.18 27.18 -20.25
CA LYS A 19 -27.62 27.06 -20.44
C LYS A 19 -28.05 26.48 -21.80
N PRO A 20 -27.52 26.89 -22.97
CA PRO A 20 -27.89 26.30 -24.25
C PRO A 20 -27.59 24.79 -24.33
N ILE A 21 -26.49 24.34 -23.70
CA ILE A 21 -26.07 22.94 -23.66
C ILE A 21 -27.01 22.16 -22.75
N GLU A 22 -27.29 22.68 -21.55
CA GLU A 22 -28.23 22.09 -20.59
C GLU A 22 -29.64 21.96 -21.18
N ASP A 23 -30.17 23.03 -21.82
CA ASP A 23 -31.50 23.04 -22.42
C ASP A 23 -31.63 22.03 -23.57
N TYR A 24 -30.59 21.87 -24.39
CA TYR A 24 -30.60 20.91 -25.48
C TYR A 24 -30.53 19.46 -24.97
N VAL A 25 -29.56 19.16 -24.10
CA VAL A 25 -29.40 17.82 -23.51
C VAL A 25 -30.62 17.48 -22.64
N GLY A 26 -31.15 18.43 -21.88
CA GLY A 26 -32.31 18.23 -21.02
C GLY A 26 -33.57 17.85 -21.79
N LYS A 27 -33.78 18.38 -23.01
CA LYS A 27 -34.89 17.96 -23.89
C LYS A 27 -34.73 16.50 -24.31
N ILE A 28 -33.55 16.10 -24.74
CA ILE A 28 -33.28 14.72 -25.14
C ILE A 28 -33.39 13.79 -23.92
N GLN A 29 -32.91 14.24 -22.76
CA GLN A 29 -33.03 13.50 -21.50
C GLN A 29 -34.50 13.23 -21.14
N ALA A 30 -35.37 14.22 -21.24
CA ALA A 30 -36.82 14.05 -20.98
C ALA A 30 -37.43 12.99 -21.90
N GLU A 31 -37.08 13.01 -23.19
CA GLU A 31 -37.55 12.00 -24.15
C GLU A 31 -37.01 10.59 -23.87
N ILE A 32 -35.76 10.48 -23.34
CA ILE A 32 -35.17 9.21 -22.91
C ILE A 32 -35.87 8.72 -21.65
N ASP A 33 -36.19 9.59 -20.71
CA ASP A 33 -36.85 9.25 -19.44
C ASP A 33 -38.28 8.72 -19.68
N GLU A 34 -39.02 9.28 -20.62
CA GLU A 34 -40.31 8.71 -21.05
C GLU A 34 -40.15 7.26 -21.58
N LEU A 35 -39.12 7.01 -22.38
CA LEU A 35 -38.87 5.67 -22.89
C LEU A 35 -38.40 4.68 -21.82
N ARG A 36 -37.80 5.16 -20.71
CA ARG A 36 -37.34 4.37 -19.58
C ARG A 36 -38.41 4.08 -18.56
N GLU A 37 -39.48 4.89 -18.50
CA GLU A 37 -40.48 4.86 -17.42
C GLU A 37 -41.08 3.45 -17.24
N GLU A 38 -41.61 2.87 -18.32
CA GLU A 38 -42.26 1.55 -18.29
C GLU A 38 -41.29 0.37 -18.50
N GLY A 39 -40.07 0.64 -18.94
CA GLY A 39 -39.02 -0.34 -19.20
C GLY A 39 -37.97 -0.37 -18.09
N THR A 40 -36.85 0.30 -18.32
CA THR A 40 -35.64 0.25 -17.45
C THR A 40 -35.94 0.60 -16.00
N ASN A 41 -36.76 1.64 -15.74
CA ASN A 41 -37.08 2.04 -14.37
C ASN A 41 -37.91 0.97 -13.64
N LYS A 42 -38.87 0.35 -14.32
CA LYS A 42 -39.66 -0.76 -13.75
C LYS A 42 -38.84 -2.03 -13.57
N VAL A 43 -37.87 -2.30 -14.43
CA VAL A 43 -36.92 -3.39 -14.26
C VAL A 43 -36.08 -3.21 -13.00
N LEU A 44 -35.58 -2.00 -12.75
CA LEU A 44 -34.83 -1.69 -11.53
C LEU A 44 -35.71 -1.80 -10.29
N GLU A 45 -36.91 -1.18 -10.29
CA GLU A 45 -37.86 -1.21 -9.19
C GLU A 45 -38.23 -2.65 -8.79
N TYR A 46 -38.69 -3.49 -9.73
CA TYR A 46 -39.08 -4.87 -9.44
C TYR A 46 -37.89 -5.75 -9.05
N SER A 47 -36.69 -5.49 -9.59
CA SER A 47 -35.49 -6.23 -9.22
C SER A 47 -35.09 -5.91 -7.77
N GLU A 48 -35.17 -4.66 -7.35
CA GLU A 48 -34.89 -4.21 -5.99
C GLU A 48 -35.92 -4.75 -4.99
N GLU A 49 -37.24 -4.69 -5.33
CA GLU A 49 -38.30 -5.28 -4.51
C GLU A 49 -38.10 -6.78 -4.28
N ILE A 50 -37.71 -7.53 -5.32
CA ILE A 50 -37.41 -8.97 -5.22
C ILE A 50 -36.22 -9.18 -4.29
N GLU A 51 -35.19 -8.35 -4.36
CA GLU A 51 -34.01 -8.50 -3.51
C GLU A 51 -34.33 -8.16 -2.04
N VAL A 52 -35.14 -7.15 -1.79
CA VAL A 52 -35.65 -6.79 -0.45
C VAL A 52 -36.50 -7.93 0.12
N LEU A 53 -37.44 -8.46 -0.64
CA LEU A 53 -38.29 -9.58 -0.21
C LEU A 53 -37.48 -10.84 0.12
N LYS A 54 -36.44 -11.15 -0.63
CA LYS A 54 -35.55 -12.29 -0.33
C LYS A 54 -34.87 -12.15 1.03
N ARG A 55 -34.51 -10.93 1.43
CA ARG A 55 -33.81 -10.62 2.70
C ARG A 55 -34.76 -10.40 3.88
N ASP A 56 -36.04 -10.12 3.61
CA ASP A 56 -37.04 -9.86 4.63
C ASP A 56 -37.25 -11.11 5.52
N LYS A 57 -37.48 -10.90 6.81
CA LYS A 57 -37.73 -11.93 7.81
C LYS A 57 -39.18 -11.95 8.33
N ILE A 58 -40.02 -11.04 7.87
CA ILE A 58 -41.42 -10.86 8.34
C ILE A 58 -42.34 -11.88 7.66
N TYR A 59 -42.14 -12.11 6.36
CA TYR A 59 -42.99 -12.98 5.58
C TYR A 59 -42.58 -14.46 5.67
N THR A 60 -43.57 -15.37 5.63
CA THR A 60 -43.36 -16.82 5.53
C THR A 60 -42.76 -17.20 4.18
N LYS A 61 -42.14 -18.36 4.08
CA LYS A 61 -41.51 -18.82 2.84
C LYS A 61 -42.50 -18.91 1.67
N SER A 62 -43.74 -19.41 1.92
CA SER A 62 -44.80 -19.53 0.91
C SER A 62 -45.30 -18.17 0.41
N GLU A 63 -45.46 -17.19 1.31
CA GLU A 63 -45.84 -15.81 0.95
C GLU A 63 -44.79 -15.12 0.12
N LYS A 64 -43.51 -15.33 0.47
CA LYS A 64 -42.38 -14.77 -0.33
C LYS A 64 -42.36 -15.38 -1.74
N GLU A 65 -42.49 -16.68 -1.86
CA GLU A 65 -42.49 -17.37 -3.16
C GLU A 65 -43.62 -16.88 -4.05
N ALA A 66 -44.83 -16.71 -3.49
CA ALA A 66 -45.98 -16.19 -4.23
C ALA A 66 -45.75 -14.76 -4.73
N ARG A 67 -45.29 -13.84 -3.85
CA ARG A 67 -44.99 -12.44 -4.21
C ARG A 67 -43.85 -12.32 -5.20
N ILE A 68 -42.77 -13.09 -5.02
CA ILE A 68 -41.62 -13.09 -5.95
C ILE A 68 -42.08 -13.65 -7.33
N SER A 69 -42.96 -14.62 -7.37
CA SER A 69 -43.53 -15.14 -8.63
C SER A 69 -44.33 -14.08 -9.37
N GLU A 70 -45.20 -13.33 -8.67
CA GLU A 70 -45.94 -12.21 -9.25
C GLU A 70 -45.01 -11.12 -9.78
N LEU A 71 -44.01 -10.68 -8.96
CA LEU A 71 -43.04 -9.68 -9.36
C LEU A 71 -42.18 -10.13 -10.55
N ASN A 72 -41.80 -11.39 -10.62
CA ASN A 72 -41.08 -11.93 -11.78
C ASN A 72 -41.91 -11.86 -13.05
N GLY A 73 -43.24 -12.06 -12.98
CA GLY A 73 -44.13 -11.86 -14.12
C GLY A 73 -44.17 -10.39 -14.60
N LYS A 74 -44.22 -9.45 -13.67
CA LYS A 74 -44.14 -7.98 -13.97
C LYS A 74 -42.78 -7.62 -14.52
N LEU A 75 -41.70 -8.13 -13.92
CA LEU A 75 -40.32 -7.96 -14.34
C LEU A 75 -40.07 -8.43 -15.78
N GLN A 76 -40.64 -9.58 -16.14
CA GLN A 76 -40.51 -10.11 -17.51
C GLN A 76 -41.16 -9.18 -18.55
N LYS A 77 -42.33 -8.64 -18.28
CA LYS A 77 -43.01 -7.68 -19.16
C LYS A 77 -42.20 -6.38 -19.27
N ALA A 78 -41.68 -5.86 -18.15
CA ALA A 78 -40.84 -4.68 -18.15
C ALA A 78 -39.53 -4.88 -18.96
N LYS A 79 -38.91 -6.04 -18.89
CA LYS A 79 -37.73 -6.42 -19.71
C LYS A 79 -38.02 -6.45 -21.20
N GLU A 80 -39.21 -6.91 -21.60
CA GLU A 80 -39.61 -6.88 -23.01
C GLU A 80 -39.77 -5.46 -23.54
N ILE A 81 -40.32 -4.54 -22.72
CA ILE A 81 -40.43 -3.11 -23.06
C ILE A 81 -39.04 -2.48 -23.09
N GLU A 82 -38.20 -2.77 -22.10
CA GLU A 82 -36.80 -2.30 -22.04
C GLU A 82 -36.02 -2.74 -23.30
N ALA A 83 -36.13 -4.00 -23.71
CA ALA A 83 -35.48 -4.52 -24.89
C ALA A 83 -35.96 -3.83 -26.18
N LYS A 84 -37.26 -3.51 -26.29
CA LYS A 84 -37.83 -2.76 -27.41
C LYS A 84 -37.34 -1.31 -27.44
N ASN A 85 -37.24 -0.66 -26.28
CA ASN A 85 -36.85 0.75 -26.18
C ASN A 85 -35.34 0.97 -26.20
N LYS A 86 -34.54 -0.07 -26.06
CA LYS A 86 -33.08 0.00 -25.99
C LYS A 86 -32.44 0.69 -27.19
N GLN A 87 -32.86 0.35 -28.42
CA GLN A 87 -32.31 0.95 -29.63
C GLN A 87 -32.70 2.43 -29.75
N PRO A 88 -33.99 2.83 -29.63
CA PRO A 88 -34.38 4.23 -29.61
C PRO A 88 -33.66 5.08 -28.56
N ILE A 89 -33.45 4.54 -27.36
CA ILE A 89 -32.68 5.21 -26.29
C ILE A 89 -31.23 5.42 -26.72
N ASN A 90 -30.57 4.39 -27.24
CA ASN A 90 -29.18 4.48 -27.71
C ASN A 90 -29.01 5.49 -28.85
N ASP A 91 -29.96 5.54 -29.78
CA ASP A 91 -29.95 6.50 -30.88
C ASP A 91 -30.05 7.95 -30.37
N LYS A 92 -30.92 8.20 -29.39
CA LYS A 92 -31.04 9.51 -28.73
C LYS A 92 -29.79 9.88 -27.93
N ILE A 93 -29.21 8.94 -27.20
CA ILE A 93 -27.93 9.13 -26.50
C ILE A 93 -26.83 9.51 -27.51
N ALA A 94 -26.73 8.80 -28.64
CA ALA A 94 -25.74 9.10 -29.67
C ALA A 94 -25.90 10.51 -30.26
N VAL A 95 -27.14 10.99 -30.44
CA VAL A 95 -27.42 12.37 -30.88
C VAL A 95 -26.95 13.38 -29.84
N ALA A 96 -27.25 13.16 -28.55
CA ALA A 96 -26.82 14.03 -27.46
C ALA A 96 -25.28 14.04 -27.29
N GLU A 97 -24.63 12.88 -27.37
CA GLU A 97 -23.17 12.78 -27.31
C GLU A 97 -22.48 13.49 -28.48
N LYS A 98 -23.04 13.37 -29.67
CA LYS A 98 -22.53 14.09 -30.84
C LYS A 98 -22.63 15.60 -30.62
N TYR A 99 -23.79 16.07 -30.13
CA TYR A 99 -23.99 17.50 -29.81
C TYR A 99 -23.00 17.98 -28.74
N LEU A 100 -22.81 17.21 -27.66
CA LEU A 100 -21.82 17.53 -26.63
C LEU A 100 -20.40 17.59 -27.21
N LYS A 101 -20.03 16.65 -28.05
CA LYS A 101 -18.71 16.64 -28.70
C LYS A 101 -18.49 17.86 -29.60
N ASP A 102 -19.51 18.31 -30.31
CA ASP A 102 -19.42 19.43 -31.26
C ASP A 102 -19.46 20.79 -30.54
N HIS A 103 -20.22 20.94 -29.45
CA HIS A 103 -20.51 22.23 -28.82
C HIS A 103 -19.86 22.41 -27.45
N TYR A 104 -19.80 21.37 -26.61
CA TYR A 104 -19.27 21.51 -25.25
C TYR A 104 -17.85 22.06 -25.20
N GLN A 105 -16.95 21.47 -26.02
CA GLN A 105 -15.54 21.84 -26.01
C GLN A 105 -15.32 23.26 -26.52
N THR A 106 -16.00 23.66 -27.60
CA THR A 106 -15.81 24.95 -28.28
C THR A 106 -16.57 26.10 -27.64
N ASP A 107 -17.82 25.85 -27.27
CA ASP A 107 -18.72 26.92 -26.85
C ASP A 107 -18.66 27.22 -25.37
N TYR A 108 -18.26 26.25 -24.57
CA TYR A 108 -18.18 26.37 -23.11
C TYR A 108 -16.75 26.09 -22.56
N TYR A 109 -16.27 24.84 -22.60
CA TYR A 109 -15.08 24.41 -21.87
C TYR A 109 -13.83 25.22 -22.20
N ASN A 110 -13.52 25.41 -23.49
CA ASN A 110 -12.35 26.17 -23.91
C ASN A 110 -12.39 27.62 -23.42
N LYS A 111 -13.58 28.25 -23.43
CA LYS A 111 -13.76 29.63 -22.94
C LYS A 111 -13.51 29.73 -21.44
N VAL A 112 -14.02 28.77 -20.66
CA VAL A 112 -13.78 28.71 -19.22
C VAL A 112 -12.30 28.45 -18.91
N VAL A 113 -11.65 27.53 -19.63
CA VAL A 113 -10.21 27.25 -19.46
C VAL A 113 -9.35 28.47 -19.82
N GLU A 114 -9.75 29.22 -20.86
CA GLU A 114 -9.03 30.43 -21.27
C GLU A 114 -9.20 31.54 -20.23
N SER A 115 -10.43 31.79 -19.77
CA SER A 115 -10.72 32.70 -18.67
C SER A 115 -9.94 32.32 -17.40
N ASN A 116 -9.91 31.04 -17.07
CA ASN A 116 -9.17 30.53 -15.92
C ASN A 116 -7.66 30.79 -16.00
N LYS A 117 -7.05 30.74 -17.18
CA LYS A 117 -5.63 31.11 -17.36
C LYS A 117 -5.39 32.59 -17.00
N TYR A 118 -6.28 33.49 -17.41
CA TYR A 118 -6.17 34.90 -17.05
C TYR A 118 -6.35 35.12 -15.54
N GLU A 119 -7.30 34.41 -14.93
CA GLU A 119 -7.54 34.47 -13.49
C GLU A 119 -6.29 34.04 -12.70
N VAL A 120 -5.67 32.92 -13.08
CA VAL A 120 -4.43 32.43 -12.48
C VAL A 120 -3.27 33.42 -12.68
N GLN A 121 -3.14 34.01 -13.87
CA GLN A 121 -2.11 35.02 -14.15
C GLN A 121 -2.30 36.28 -13.31
N LYS A 122 -3.54 36.76 -13.19
CA LYS A 122 -3.91 37.91 -12.37
C LYS A 122 -3.62 37.63 -10.89
N ALA A 123 -4.08 36.50 -10.35
CA ALA A 123 -3.83 36.13 -8.96
C ALA A 123 -2.33 36.11 -8.64
N LYS A 124 -1.49 35.60 -9.57
CA LYS A 124 -0.04 35.61 -9.41
C LYS A 124 0.53 37.03 -9.45
N ALA A 125 0.10 37.85 -10.39
CA ALA A 125 0.57 39.22 -10.51
C ALA A 125 0.21 40.06 -9.28
N ASP A 126 -1.01 39.91 -8.77
CA ASP A 126 -1.50 40.60 -7.57
C ASP A 126 -0.70 40.16 -6.33
N TYR A 127 -0.41 38.86 -6.20
CA TYR A 127 0.45 38.32 -5.13
C TYR A 127 1.88 38.87 -5.20
N ASP A 128 2.52 38.85 -6.39
CA ASP A 128 3.89 39.35 -6.58
C ASP A 128 3.94 40.87 -6.29
N LYS A 129 2.91 41.63 -6.65
CA LYS A 129 2.77 43.05 -6.32
C LYS A 129 2.68 43.25 -4.81
N LYS A 130 1.80 42.51 -4.15
CA LYS A 130 1.60 42.56 -2.69
C LYS A 130 2.88 42.23 -1.91
N LEU A 131 3.64 41.24 -2.36
CA LEU A 131 4.91 40.89 -1.74
C LEU A 131 5.93 42.05 -1.81
N LYS A 132 6.03 42.74 -2.97
CA LYS A 132 6.92 43.88 -3.15
C LYS A 132 6.50 45.09 -2.28
N GLU A 133 5.20 45.33 -2.16
CA GLU A 133 4.64 46.37 -1.29
C GLU A 133 4.99 46.08 0.18
N LEU A 134 4.73 44.86 0.66
CA LEU A 134 5.01 44.45 2.03
C LEU A 134 6.53 44.49 2.34
N GLU A 135 7.37 44.08 1.40
CA GLU A 135 8.83 44.14 1.56
C GLU A 135 9.34 45.59 1.65
N LYS A 136 8.78 46.51 0.85
CA LYS A 136 9.12 47.93 0.90
C LYS A 136 8.67 48.55 2.22
N GLU A 137 7.40 48.37 2.62
CA GLU A 137 6.87 48.84 3.90
C GLU A 137 7.71 48.35 5.07
N HIS A 138 8.06 47.07 5.10
CA HIS A 138 8.90 46.50 6.16
C HIS A 138 10.30 47.14 6.23
N LYS A 139 10.94 47.34 5.08
CA LYS A 139 12.25 48.01 5.03
C LYS A 139 12.18 49.49 5.51
N ASP A 140 11.12 50.21 5.12
CA ASP A 140 10.92 51.58 5.52
C ASP A 140 10.67 51.71 7.04
N ILE A 141 9.91 50.77 7.63
CA ILE A 141 9.66 50.73 9.07
C ILE A 141 10.95 50.38 9.83
N LEU A 142 11.69 49.36 9.41
CA LEU A 142 12.94 48.95 10.04
C LEU A 142 14.01 50.04 10.04
N ALA A 143 14.03 50.89 9.02
CA ALA A 143 14.95 52.03 8.94
C ALA A 143 14.70 53.09 10.02
N GLY A 144 13.50 53.17 10.58
CA GLY A 144 13.11 54.08 11.66
C GLY A 144 13.25 53.50 13.08
N LEU A 145 13.48 52.17 13.23
CA LEU A 145 13.54 51.50 14.51
C LEU A 145 14.99 51.34 15.00
N SER A 146 15.22 51.57 16.30
CA SER A 146 16.53 51.40 16.95
C SER A 146 16.51 50.38 18.09
N ASP A 147 15.30 50.04 18.62
CA ASP A 147 15.18 49.08 19.71
C ASP A 147 15.04 47.64 19.19
N LYS A 148 15.71 46.69 19.87
CA LYS A 148 15.72 45.28 19.50
C LYS A 148 14.37 44.59 19.69
N GLU A 149 13.55 45.02 20.64
CA GLU A 149 12.25 44.45 20.89
C GLU A 149 11.25 44.90 19.82
N GLU A 150 11.22 46.18 19.48
CA GLU A 150 10.42 46.75 18.40
C GLU A 150 10.77 46.10 17.03
N ILE A 151 12.04 45.85 16.75
CA ILE A 151 12.49 45.13 15.55
C ILE A 151 11.99 43.71 15.52
N LYS A 152 11.95 43.00 16.66
CA LYS A 152 11.38 41.64 16.73
C LYS A 152 9.87 41.63 16.49
N GLU A 153 9.17 42.57 17.07
CA GLU A 153 7.73 42.74 16.91
C GLU A 153 7.36 43.03 15.44
N GLU A 154 8.08 43.98 14.80
CA GLU A 154 7.87 44.29 13.39
C GLU A 154 8.16 43.08 12.48
N ASN A 155 9.25 42.34 12.74
CA ASN A 155 9.54 41.11 12.00
C ASN A 155 8.44 40.04 12.16
N PHE A 156 7.79 39.96 13.33
CA PHE A 156 6.66 39.06 13.57
C PHE A 156 5.41 39.52 12.79
N ILE A 157 5.11 40.83 12.83
CA ILE A 157 4.00 41.42 12.07
C ILE A 157 4.21 41.20 10.56
N TYR A 158 5.40 41.45 10.06
CA TYR A 158 5.73 41.20 8.64
C TYR A 158 5.51 39.75 8.23
N LYS A 159 5.97 38.80 9.05
CA LYS A 159 5.74 37.36 8.78
C LYS A 159 4.25 37.02 8.73
N ASN A 160 3.43 37.59 9.60
CA ASN A 160 1.99 37.36 9.60
C ASN A 160 1.35 37.95 8.33
N ARG A 161 1.73 39.17 7.93
CA ARG A 161 1.24 39.79 6.69
C ARG A 161 1.63 38.98 5.44
N LEU A 162 2.86 38.43 5.42
CA LEU A 162 3.28 37.53 4.34
C LEU A 162 2.45 36.24 4.33
N PHE A 163 2.14 35.71 5.50
CA PHE A 163 1.27 34.53 5.62
C PHE A 163 -0.14 34.79 5.11
N ASP A 164 -0.74 35.95 5.47
CA ASP A 164 -2.06 36.34 5.03
C ASP A 164 -2.10 36.55 3.50
N ALA A 165 -1.11 37.23 2.92
CA ALA A 165 -1.01 37.41 1.48
C ALA A 165 -0.88 36.06 0.75
N LYS A 166 -0.12 35.11 1.33
CA LYS A 166 0.01 33.75 0.79
C LYS A 166 -1.30 32.98 0.90
N LEU A 167 -2.05 33.14 1.99
CA LEU A 167 -3.35 32.50 2.19
C LEU A 167 -4.34 32.98 1.14
N GLU A 168 -4.43 34.28 0.91
CA GLU A 168 -5.28 34.88 -0.12
C GLU A 168 -4.93 34.38 -1.52
N TYR A 169 -3.63 34.36 -1.86
CA TYR A 169 -3.17 33.79 -3.13
C TYR A 169 -3.55 32.31 -3.28
N THR A 170 -3.36 31.52 -2.22
CA THR A 170 -3.69 30.09 -2.24
C THR A 170 -5.20 29.88 -2.42
N LYS A 171 -6.02 30.70 -1.79
CA LYS A 171 -7.49 30.69 -1.94
C LYS A 171 -7.88 30.98 -3.39
N ASN A 172 -7.38 32.06 -3.98
CA ASN A 172 -7.69 32.43 -5.36
C ASN A 172 -7.24 31.36 -6.36
N MET A 173 -6.07 30.75 -6.14
CA MET A 173 -5.59 29.63 -6.95
C MET A 173 -6.46 28.38 -6.80
N GLN A 174 -7.01 28.12 -5.62
CA GLN A 174 -7.91 27.00 -5.41
C GLN A 174 -9.26 27.25 -6.10
N GLU A 175 -9.84 28.44 -5.97
CA GLU A 175 -11.09 28.83 -6.64
C GLU A 175 -10.98 28.70 -8.17
N ALA A 176 -9.83 29.14 -8.74
CA ALA A 176 -9.58 28.96 -10.16
C ALA A 176 -9.47 27.47 -10.56
N LYS A 177 -8.85 26.65 -9.71
CA LYS A 177 -8.72 25.22 -9.92
C LYS A 177 -10.07 24.50 -9.83
N ASP A 178 -10.90 24.90 -8.87
CA ASP A 178 -12.25 24.38 -8.67
C ASP A 178 -13.13 24.68 -9.88
N ARG A 179 -13.14 25.92 -10.35
CA ARG A 179 -13.90 26.36 -11.53
C ARG A 179 -13.55 25.54 -12.78
N LYS A 180 -12.26 25.29 -13.02
CA LYS A 180 -11.81 24.45 -14.13
C LYS A 180 -12.27 22.99 -13.97
N HIS A 181 -12.24 22.47 -12.74
CA HIS A 181 -12.68 21.11 -12.44
C HIS A 181 -14.19 20.97 -12.59
N ASP A 182 -14.96 21.96 -12.15
CA ASP A 182 -16.42 22.02 -12.30
C ASP A 182 -16.82 22.05 -13.77
N ALA A 183 -16.09 22.83 -14.57
CA ALA A 183 -16.30 22.83 -16.02
C ALA A 183 -16.07 21.44 -16.63
N PHE A 184 -15.06 20.71 -16.21
CA PHE A 184 -14.82 19.35 -16.67
C PHE A 184 -15.89 18.36 -16.19
N THR A 185 -16.27 18.42 -14.92
CA THR A 185 -17.26 17.51 -14.33
C THR A 185 -18.66 17.74 -14.89
N PHE A 186 -18.96 18.93 -15.37
CA PHE A 186 -20.24 19.26 -16.00
C PHE A 186 -20.55 18.39 -17.22
N GLU A 187 -19.59 18.14 -18.11
CA GLU A 187 -19.77 17.23 -19.25
C GLU A 187 -20.16 15.82 -18.77
N TYR A 188 -19.42 15.31 -17.79
CA TYR A 188 -19.65 13.97 -17.26
C TYR A 188 -20.96 13.86 -16.47
N HIS A 189 -21.42 14.95 -15.87
CA HIS A 189 -22.74 15.01 -15.27
C HIS A 189 -23.84 14.86 -16.33
N LEU A 190 -23.74 15.56 -17.44
CA LEU A 190 -24.70 15.43 -18.55
C LEU A 190 -24.66 14.01 -19.17
N ILE A 191 -23.46 13.44 -19.36
CA ILE A 191 -23.33 12.07 -19.86
C ILE A 191 -23.91 11.06 -18.86
N ASP A 192 -23.75 11.28 -17.56
CA ASP A 192 -24.32 10.42 -16.51
C ASP A 192 -25.85 10.41 -16.53
N LEU A 193 -26.47 11.58 -16.66
CA LEU A 193 -27.92 11.70 -16.84
C LEU A 193 -28.41 10.90 -18.05
N LEU A 194 -27.68 10.96 -19.17
CA LEU A 194 -28.04 10.24 -20.40
C LEU A 194 -27.83 8.72 -20.27
N LYS A 195 -26.72 8.26 -19.63
CA LYS A 195 -26.27 6.86 -19.62
C LYS A 195 -26.53 6.11 -18.31
N MET A 196 -27.05 6.76 -17.27
CA MET A 196 -27.24 6.14 -15.94
C MET A 196 -25.96 5.44 -15.46
N SER A 197 -24.85 6.16 -15.36
CA SER A 197 -23.52 5.70 -14.92
C SER A 197 -22.86 4.60 -15.78
N ASN A 198 -23.38 4.31 -16.95
CA ASN A 198 -22.77 3.36 -17.89
C ASN A 198 -21.68 4.02 -18.74
N PHE A 199 -20.64 4.53 -18.09
CA PHE A 199 -19.49 5.10 -18.78
C PHE A 199 -18.65 4.06 -19.51
N SER A 200 -18.13 4.42 -20.66
CA SER A 200 -17.12 3.66 -21.39
C SER A 200 -15.78 3.62 -20.61
N PHE A 201 -14.90 2.68 -20.98
CA PHE A 201 -13.58 2.58 -20.34
C PHE A 201 -12.77 3.87 -20.52
N ALA A 202 -12.83 4.50 -21.71
CA ALA A 202 -12.11 5.74 -22.00
C ALA A 202 -12.60 6.90 -21.13
N GLU A 203 -13.92 7.06 -20.97
CA GLU A 203 -14.54 8.07 -20.11
C GLU A 203 -14.14 7.87 -18.64
N LYS A 204 -14.18 6.63 -18.14
CA LYS A 204 -13.73 6.32 -16.77
C LYS A 204 -12.25 6.64 -16.55
N GLN A 205 -11.40 6.41 -17.54
CA GLN A 205 -9.98 6.75 -17.44
C GLN A 205 -9.76 8.26 -17.48
N ALA A 206 -10.48 8.99 -18.33
CA ALA A 206 -10.40 10.46 -18.39
C ALA A 206 -10.81 11.10 -17.06
N GLN A 207 -11.92 10.65 -16.46
CA GLN A 207 -12.36 11.09 -15.13
C GLN A 207 -11.29 10.81 -14.05
N LYS A 208 -10.70 9.61 -14.04
CA LYS A 208 -9.64 9.27 -13.08
C LYS A 208 -8.42 10.16 -13.22
N ILE A 209 -8.00 10.44 -14.45
CA ILE A 209 -6.83 11.28 -14.72
C ILE A 209 -7.10 12.72 -14.26
N GLU A 210 -8.27 13.26 -14.57
CA GLU A 210 -8.60 14.63 -14.19
C GLU A 210 -8.81 14.77 -12.67
N ASN A 211 -9.51 13.84 -12.03
CA ASN A 211 -9.65 13.81 -10.58
C ASN A 211 -8.28 13.68 -9.88
N TYR A 212 -7.36 12.90 -10.46
CA TYR A 212 -5.99 12.80 -9.94
C TYR A 212 -5.25 14.14 -10.09
N LYS A 213 -5.34 14.80 -11.25
CA LYS A 213 -4.72 16.13 -11.45
C LYS A 213 -5.30 17.19 -10.53
N TYR A 214 -6.63 17.18 -10.34
CA TYR A 214 -7.32 18.09 -9.46
C TYR A 214 -6.91 17.90 -7.99
N SER A 215 -6.88 16.66 -7.51
CA SER A 215 -6.50 16.33 -6.13
C SER A 215 -4.98 16.30 -5.89
N PHE A 216 -4.16 16.47 -6.96
CA PHE A 216 -2.71 16.36 -6.84
C PHE A 216 -2.12 17.49 -6.01
N ASN A 217 -1.47 17.09 -4.92
CA ASN A 217 -0.68 17.96 -4.06
C ASN A 217 0.76 17.43 -4.00
N THR A 218 1.72 18.25 -4.40
CA THR A 218 3.14 17.87 -4.43
C THR A 218 3.66 17.45 -3.06
N ARG A 219 3.23 18.14 -1.99
CA ARG A 219 3.64 17.81 -0.62
C ARG A 219 3.13 16.41 -0.23
N ASP A 220 1.85 16.14 -0.45
CA ASP A 220 1.24 14.85 -0.13
C ASP A 220 1.81 13.73 -0.99
N PHE A 221 2.10 14.01 -2.26
CA PHE A 221 2.77 13.08 -3.15
C PHE A 221 4.18 12.73 -2.65
N LEU A 222 4.98 13.73 -2.26
CA LEU A 222 6.32 13.52 -1.71
C LEU A 222 6.27 12.82 -0.35
N LEU A 223 5.34 13.16 0.52
CA LEU A 223 5.18 12.47 1.80
C LEU A 223 4.78 11.00 1.60
N LYS A 224 3.92 10.69 0.63
CA LYS A 224 3.49 9.32 0.34
C LYS A 224 4.54 8.50 -0.40
N ASN A 225 5.29 9.11 -1.34
CA ASN A 225 6.17 8.39 -2.26
C ASN A 225 7.65 8.77 -2.10
N GLY A 226 7.99 9.78 -1.30
CA GLY A 226 9.35 10.33 -1.20
C GLY A 226 10.39 9.29 -0.81
N LEU A 227 10.04 8.38 0.08
CA LEU A 227 10.93 7.29 0.47
C LEU A 227 11.22 6.33 -0.70
N TYR A 228 10.20 5.94 -1.48
CA TYR A 228 10.39 5.11 -2.68
C TYR A 228 11.27 5.82 -3.71
N ILE A 229 11.03 7.12 -3.92
CA ILE A 229 11.83 7.95 -4.83
C ILE A 229 13.28 8.01 -4.37
N ALA A 230 13.54 8.26 -3.08
CA ALA A 230 14.88 8.30 -2.52
C ALA A 230 15.63 6.96 -2.71
N ILE A 231 14.98 5.83 -2.41
CA ILE A 231 15.59 4.51 -2.55
C ILE A 231 15.84 4.18 -4.02
N ILE A 232 14.93 4.52 -4.93
CA ILE A 232 15.13 4.33 -6.38
C ILE A 232 16.32 5.17 -6.85
N LEU A 233 16.45 6.42 -6.40
CA LEU A 233 17.59 7.27 -6.73
C LEU A 233 18.91 6.68 -6.21
N VAL A 234 18.92 6.15 -4.99
CA VAL A 234 20.10 5.44 -4.45
C VAL A 234 20.43 4.21 -5.29
N PHE A 235 19.41 3.43 -5.70
CA PHE A 235 19.63 2.26 -6.55
C PHE A 235 20.18 2.64 -7.94
N ILE A 236 19.64 3.69 -8.56
CA ILE A 236 20.17 4.23 -9.82
C ILE A 236 21.63 4.67 -9.66
N PHE A 237 21.93 5.39 -8.58
CA PHE A 237 23.30 5.81 -8.25
C PHE A 237 24.25 4.60 -8.11
N LEU A 238 23.80 3.52 -7.44
CA LEU A 238 24.57 2.28 -7.32
C LEU A 238 24.76 1.60 -8.68
N CYS A 239 23.76 1.62 -9.56
CA CYS A 239 23.87 1.10 -10.93
C CYS A 239 24.89 1.86 -11.78
N ILE A 240 25.07 3.17 -11.53
CA ILE A 240 26.06 3.99 -12.24
C ILE A 240 27.47 3.79 -11.66
N ILE A 241 27.61 3.70 -10.34
CA ILE A 241 28.91 3.59 -9.67
C ILE A 241 29.51 2.19 -9.81
N THR A 242 28.69 1.13 -9.81
CA THR A 242 29.18 -0.26 -9.81
C THR A 242 30.07 -0.57 -11.01
N PRO A 243 29.72 -0.25 -12.27
CA PRO A 243 30.59 -0.47 -13.42
C PRO A 243 31.93 0.27 -13.33
N ILE A 244 31.91 1.47 -12.76
CA ILE A 244 33.11 2.32 -12.60
C ILE A 244 34.07 1.71 -11.58
N LYS A 245 33.55 1.23 -10.44
CA LYS A 245 34.37 0.66 -9.35
C LYS A 245 34.76 -0.80 -9.55
N LYS A 246 34.00 -1.57 -10.32
CA LYS A 246 34.15 -3.04 -10.49
C LYS A 246 34.35 -3.44 -11.96
N ASN A 247 35.18 -2.72 -12.69
CA ASN A 247 35.66 -3.07 -14.03
C ASN A 247 34.54 -3.48 -15.02
N GLY A 248 33.49 -2.66 -15.12
CA GLY A 248 32.39 -2.88 -16.06
C GLY A 248 31.29 -3.83 -15.57
N LEU A 249 31.31 -4.27 -14.30
CA LEU A 249 30.26 -5.13 -13.74
C LEU A 249 28.91 -4.37 -13.71
N GLN A 250 27.94 -4.87 -14.46
CA GLN A 250 26.60 -4.28 -14.48
C GLN A 250 25.74 -4.84 -13.35
N LEU A 251 25.14 -3.96 -12.56
CA LEU A 251 24.25 -4.35 -11.47
C LEU A 251 22.86 -4.79 -12.00
N PHE A 252 22.35 -4.10 -13.02
CA PHE A 252 21.04 -4.38 -13.60
C PHE A 252 21.13 -5.41 -14.72
N THR A 253 21.29 -6.68 -14.34
CA THR A 253 21.29 -7.83 -15.25
C THR A 253 20.22 -8.83 -14.83
N VAL A 254 19.73 -9.66 -15.74
CA VAL A 254 18.73 -10.70 -15.45
C VAL A 254 19.23 -11.62 -14.33
N ASN A 255 20.50 -12.01 -14.35
CA ASN A 255 21.10 -12.88 -13.33
C ASN A 255 21.10 -12.21 -11.95
N ASN A 256 21.41 -10.92 -11.86
CA ASN A 256 21.40 -10.19 -10.59
C ASN A 256 19.96 -9.99 -10.09
N ILE A 257 19.00 -9.72 -10.98
CA ILE A 257 17.56 -9.63 -10.62
C ILE A 257 17.10 -10.97 -10.04
N LEU A 258 17.41 -12.10 -10.70
CA LEU A 258 17.07 -13.41 -10.20
C LEU A 258 17.76 -13.73 -8.87
N SER A 259 19.00 -13.28 -8.68
CA SER A 259 19.73 -13.42 -7.42
C SER A 259 19.11 -12.59 -6.29
N ILE A 260 18.66 -11.37 -6.59
CA ILE A 260 17.90 -10.52 -5.65
C ILE A 260 16.59 -11.21 -5.26
N MET A 261 15.82 -11.71 -6.23
CA MET A 261 14.57 -12.42 -5.97
C MET A 261 14.78 -13.71 -5.16
N GLN A 262 15.88 -14.45 -5.43
CA GLN A 262 16.27 -15.64 -4.67
C GLN A 262 16.58 -15.29 -3.21
N GLN A 263 17.29 -14.20 -2.95
CA GLN A 263 17.61 -13.75 -1.58
C GLN A 263 16.39 -13.14 -0.89
N ALA A 264 15.51 -12.47 -1.63
CA ALA A 264 14.27 -11.90 -1.11
C ALA A 264 13.27 -12.98 -0.67
N SER A 265 13.35 -14.19 -1.25
CA SER A 265 12.34 -15.24 -1.01
C SER A 265 12.21 -15.65 0.46
N PRO A 266 13.25 -16.04 1.21
CA PRO A 266 13.11 -16.31 2.64
C PRO A 266 12.79 -15.06 3.45
N ARG A 267 13.37 -13.91 3.10
CA ARG A 267 13.11 -12.62 3.76
C ARG A 267 11.64 -12.20 3.63
N MET A 268 10.96 -12.59 2.54
CA MET A 268 9.54 -12.35 2.34
C MET A 268 8.69 -12.97 3.45
N PHE A 269 8.99 -14.21 3.85
CA PHE A 269 8.29 -14.87 4.96
C PHE A 269 8.45 -14.10 6.26
N LEU A 270 9.66 -13.62 6.54
CA LEU A 270 9.95 -12.85 7.75
C LEU A 270 9.19 -11.52 7.76
N ALA A 271 9.26 -10.76 6.67
CA ALA A 271 8.58 -9.48 6.55
C ALA A 271 7.05 -9.64 6.60
N LEU A 272 6.48 -10.68 5.98
CA LEU A 272 5.05 -10.96 6.07
C LEU A 272 4.62 -11.29 7.51
N GLY A 273 5.46 -11.98 8.29
CA GLY A 273 5.21 -12.23 9.70
C GLY A 273 5.24 -10.95 10.53
N VAL A 274 6.31 -10.18 10.40
CA VAL A 274 6.48 -8.89 11.11
C VAL A 274 5.39 -7.89 10.74
N SER A 275 4.98 -7.84 9.46
CA SER A 275 3.98 -6.88 9.00
C SER A 275 2.64 -7.02 9.73
N GLY A 276 2.24 -8.25 10.08
CA GLY A 276 1.04 -8.50 10.89
C GLY A 276 1.13 -7.94 12.30
N LEU A 277 2.33 -7.91 12.87
CA LEU A 277 2.58 -7.35 14.21
C LEU A 277 2.68 -5.84 14.17
N ILE A 278 3.31 -5.24 13.15
CA ILE A 278 3.33 -3.79 12.93
C ILE A 278 1.91 -3.26 12.72
N MET A 279 1.05 -4.01 12.00
CA MET A 279 -0.37 -3.68 11.88
C MET A 279 -1.10 -3.55 13.23
N LEU A 280 -0.64 -4.23 14.28
CA LEU A 280 -1.14 -4.12 15.65
C LEU A 280 -0.38 -3.07 16.48
N ALA A 281 0.30 -2.13 15.86
CA ALA A 281 1.19 -1.14 16.49
C ALA A 281 2.30 -1.79 17.34
N GLY A 282 2.75 -3.00 16.97
CA GLY A 282 3.79 -3.75 17.63
C GLY A 282 4.96 -4.06 16.69
N THR A 283 6.05 -4.54 17.26
CA THR A 283 7.21 -5.01 16.50
C THR A 283 7.70 -6.32 17.08
N ASP A 284 8.46 -7.09 16.30
CA ASP A 284 9.12 -8.30 16.77
C ASP A 284 10.63 -8.21 16.55
N LEU A 285 11.36 -8.04 17.65
CA LEU A 285 12.81 -8.01 17.64
C LEU A 285 13.44 -9.40 17.67
N SER A 286 12.66 -10.44 17.90
CA SER A 286 13.18 -11.81 17.98
C SER A 286 13.36 -12.49 16.63
N VAL A 287 12.90 -11.87 15.51
CA VAL A 287 12.91 -12.46 14.16
C VAL A 287 14.27 -13.00 13.77
N GLY A 288 15.33 -12.22 13.93
CA GLY A 288 16.69 -12.65 13.57
C GLY A 288 17.15 -13.87 14.37
N ARG A 289 16.81 -13.93 15.66
CA ARG A 289 17.14 -15.08 16.51
C ARG A 289 16.25 -16.29 16.22
N MET A 290 15.01 -16.08 15.79
CA MET A 290 14.16 -17.16 15.26
C MET A 290 14.78 -17.80 14.02
N VAL A 291 15.32 -16.99 13.11
CA VAL A 291 16.03 -17.50 11.93
C VAL A 291 17.27 -18.30 12.36
N GLY A 292 18.09 -17.79 13.28
CA GLY A 292 19.25 -18.49 13.81
C GLY A 292 18.91 -19.84 14.45
N MET A 293 17.87 -19.85 15.29
CA MET A 293 17.35 -21.07 15.93
C MET A 293 16.82 -22.08 14.89
N GLY A 294 15.96 -21.63 13.98
CA GLY A 294 15.38 -22.49 12.96
C GLY A 294 16.44 -23.05 12.02
N MET A 295 17.38 -22.24 11.55
CA MET A 295 18.49 -22.71 10.73
C MET A 295 19.39 -23.72 11.47
N THR A 296 19.67 -23.51 12.75
CA THR A 296 20.45 -24.44 13.55
C THR A 296 19.72 -25.79 13.62
N ALA A 297 18.44 -25.80 13.97
CA ALA A 297 17.65 -27.03 14.03
C ALA A 297 17.54 -27.73 12.65
N ALA A 298 17.30 -26.96 11.60
CA ALA A 298 17.22 -27.48 10.24
C ALA A 298 18.56 -28.09 9.77
N THR A 299 19.68 -27.42 10.05
CA THR A 299 21.00 -27.92 9.69
C THR A 299 21.29 -29.22 10.40
N ILE A 300 21.02 -29.33 11.71
CA ILE A 300 21.21 -30.54 12.49
C ILE A 300 20.45 -31.73 11.90
N ILE A 301 19.17 -31.53 11.53
CA ILE A 301 18.29 -32.60 11.03
C ILE A 301 18.66 -32.99 9.57
N MET A 302 19.02 -32.02 8.75
CA MET A 302 19.29 -32.23 7.33
C MET A 302 20.78 -32.54 7.03
N HIS A 303 21.63 -32.60 8.05
CA HIS A 303 23.03 -32.97 7.89
C HIS A 303 23.18 -34.42 7.40
N ASN A 304 24.27 -34.74 6.69
CA ASN A 304 24.56 -36.07 6.22
C ASN A 304 25.64 -36.70 7.12
N GLY A 305 25.23 -37.62 7.99
CA GLY A 305 26.08 -38.25 9.01
C GLY A 305 26.01 -37.55 10.37
N PRO A 306 26.91 -37.92 11.29
CA PRO A 306 27.01 -37.32 12.61
C PRO A 306 27.27 -35.80 12.50
N ASN A 307 26.55 -35.02 13.26
CA ASN A 307 26.69 -33.55 13.25
C ASN A 307 28.10 -33.13 13.71
N THR A 308 28.59 -32.01 13.14
CA THR A 308 29.89 -31.41 13.46
C THR A 308 29.96 -30.80 14.86
N GLY A 309 28.79 -30.50 15.45
CA GLY A 309 28.61 -29.96 16.80
C GLY A 309 27.72 -30.85 17.66
N SER A 310 27.65 -30.54 18.95
CA SER A 310 26.76 -31.22 19.89
C SER A 310 25.69 -30.28 20.40
N VAL A 311 24.52 -30.82 20.73
CA VAL A 311 23.42 -30.09 21.41
C VAL A 311 23.22 -30.71 22.78
N PHE A 312 23.39 -29.92 23.85
CA PHE A 312 23.45 -30.40 25.22
C PHE A 312 24.46 -31.55 25.44
N GLY A 313 25.57 -31.56 24.70
CA GLY A 313 26.59 -32.59 24.77
C GLY A 313 26.33 -33.85 23.93
N HIS A 314 25.17 -33.96 23.27
CA HIS A 314 24.83 -35.08 22.40
C HIS A 314 25.07 -34.72 20.93
N VAL A 315 25.72 -35.58 20.18
CA VAL A 315 25.88 -35.48 18.72
C VAL A 315 24.73 -36.24 18.09
N PHE A 316 23.91 -35.52 17.32
CA PHE A 316 22.79 -36.11 16.61
C PHE A 316 23.21 -36.61 15.23
N ASP A 317 22.62 -37.71 14.81
CA ASP A 317 22.77 -38.28 13.47
C ASP A 317 21.39 -38.71 12.95
N PHE A 318 20.92 -38.06 11.91
CA PHE A 318 19.65 -38.38 11.25
C PHE A 318 19.86 -39.05 9.89
N SER A 319 21.09 -39.47 9.55
CA SER A 319 21.41 -40.06 8.24
C SER A 319 20.68 -41.39 7.97
N THR A 320 20.25 -42.10 9.02
CA THR A 320 19.43 -43.31 8.91
C THR A 320 18.03 -43.04 8.38
N MET A 321 17.56 -41.80 8.47
CA MET A 321 16.24 -41.40 7.91
C MET A 321 16.36 -41.07 6.41
N PRO A 322 15.34 -41.44 5.60
CA PRO A 322 15.33 -41.05 4.20
C PRO A 322 15.34 -39.53 4.07
N VAL A 323 15.99 -39.00 3.03
CA VAL A 323 16.15 -37.55 2.80
C VAL A 323 14.83 -36.78 2.87
N GLY A 324 13.75 -37.30 2.27
CA GLY A 324 12.41 -36.69 2.33
C GLY A 324 11.87 -36.59 3.77
N GLY A 325 12.13 -37.59 4.60
CA GLY A 325 11.75 -37.58 6.02
C GLY A 325 12.50 -36.50 6.81
N ARG A 326 13.83 -36.35 6.58
CA ARG A 326 14.64 -35.29 7.20
C ARG A 326 14.20 -33.90 6.79
N ILE A 327 13.86 -33.70 5.52
CA ILE A 327 13.34 -32.42 5.01
C ILE A 327 12.04 -32.04 5.71
N LEU A 328 11.08 -32.98 5.79
CA LEU A 328 9.80 -32.75 6.43
C LEU A 328 9.95 -32.54 7.95
N LEU A 329 10.77 -33.36 8.62
CA LEU A 329 11.04 -33.23 10.04
C LEU A 329 11.67 -31.85 10.35
N ALA A 330 12.65 -31.43 9.55
CA ALA A 330 13.27 -30.11 9.70
C ALA A 330 12.26 -28.96 9.56
N LEU A 331 11.36 -29.04 8.56
CA LEU A 331 10.30 -28.04 8.39
C LEU A 331 9.38 -28.01 9.62
N VAL A 332 8.89 -29.17 10.07
CA VAL A 332 7.99 -29.25 11.23
C VAL A 332 8.67 -28.70 12.49
N VAL A 333 9.91 -29.08 12.75
CA VAL A 333 10.66 -28.61 13.92
C VAL A 333 10.90 -27.10 13.86
N CYS A 334 11.28 -26.54 12.70
CA CYS A 334 11.44 -25.09 12.53
C CYS A 334 10.12 -24.34 12.80
N VAL A 335 9.02 -24.81 12.22
CA VAL A 335 7.70 -24.17 12.40
C VAL A 335 7.26 -24.28 13.86
N VAL A 336 7.40 -25.44 14.49
CA VAL A 336 6.99 -25.64 15.89
C VAL A 336 7.83 -24.77 16.84
N LEU A 337 9.16 -24.78 16.71
CA LEU A 337 10.03 -23.97 17.56
C LEU A 337 9.74 -22.46 17.40
N CYS A 338 9.73 -21.95 16.18
CA CYS A 338 9.46 -20.54 15.95
C CYS A 338 8.06 -20.14 16.43
N THR A 339 7.04 -20.97 16.18
CA THR A 339 5.65 -20.69 16.64
C THR A 339 5.55 -20.75 18.16
N LEU A 340 6.24 -21.68 18.82
CA LEU A 340 6.24 -21.78 20.27
C LEU A 340 6.78 -20.48 20.91
N PHE A 341 7.97 -20.05 20.51
CA PHE A 341 8.60 -18.86 21.08
C PHE A 341 7.85 -17.57 20.75
N THR A 342 7.34 -17.42 19.51
CA THR A 342 6.50 -16.25 19.18
C THR A 342 5.18 -16.27 19.93
N THR A 343 4.57 -17.44 20.15
CA THR A 343 3.34 -17.58 20.93
C THR A 343 3.55 -17.18 22.40
N ILE A 344 4.70 -17.54 22.97
CA ILE A 344 5.07 -17.11 24.32
C ILE A 344 5.17 -15.59 24.38
N ALA A 345 5.93 -14.96 23.48
CA ALA A 345 6.03 -13.50 23.43
C ALA A 345 4.66 -12.83 23.21
N GLY A 346 3.87 -13.39 22.31
CA GLY A 346 2.50 -12.94 22.01
C GLY A 346 1.53 -13.10 23.17
N PHE A 347 1.67 -14.17 23.97
CA PHE A 347 0.86 -14.36 25.16
C PHE A 347 1.11 -13.26 26.21
N PHE A 348 2.38 -12.93 26.48
CA PHE A 348 2.72 -11.83 27.38
C PHE A 348 2.22 -10.47 26.84
N ALA A 349 2.40 -10.21 25.57
CA ALA A 349 1.89 -8.98 24.94
C ALA A 349 0.35 -8.88 25.00
N ALA A 350 -0.36 -9.97 24.67
CA ALA A 350 -1.82 -9.98 24.58
C ALA A 350 -2.51 -10.06 25.96
N LYS A 351 -1.98 -10.88 26.89
CA LYS A 351 -2.62 -11.10 28.21
C LYS A 351 -2.32 -9.99 29.19
N PHE A 352 -1.06 -9.56 29.26
CA PHE A 352 -0.61 -8.55 30.22
C PHE A 352 -0.57 -7.13 29.63
N LYS A 353 -1.01 -6.97 28.37
CA LYS A 353 -0.96 -5.69 27.65
C LYS A 353 0.45 -5.06 27.64
N MET A 354 1.46 -5.91 27.69
CA MET A 354 2.85 -5.47 27.55
C MET A 354 3.08 -4.96 26.12
N HIS A 355 3.87 -3.88 26.01
CA HIS A 355 4.26 -3.45 24.67
C HIS A 355 5.02 -4.57 23.97
N PRO A 356 4.64 -4.96 22.73
CA PRO A 356 5.27 -6.07 22.00
C PRO A 356 6.79 -5.99 21.90
N PHE A 357 7.35 -4.78 21.81
CA PHE A 357 8.78 -4.53 21.85
C PHE A 357 9.47 -5.19 23.05
N ILE A 358 8.88 -5.07 24.27
CA ILE A 358 9.49 -5.60 25.50
C ILE A 358 9.43 -7.14 25.49
N SER A 359 8.27 -7.71 25.17
CA SER A 359 8.09 -9.16 25.18
C SER A 359 8.96 -9.85 24.11
N THR A 360 9.11 -9.25 22.92
CA THR A 360 9.93 -9.81 21.83
C THR A 360 11.41 -9.58 22.07
N MET A 361 11.82 -8.47 22.68
CA MET A 361 13.20 -8.26 23.09
C MET A 361 13.64 -9.28 24.16
N ALA A 362 12.80 -9.53 25.16
CA ALA A 362 13.08 -10.59 26.14
C ALA A 362 13.17 -11.97 25.47
N ASN A 363 12.25 -12.27 24.57
CA ASN A 363 12.23 -13.50 23.78
C ASN A 363 13.51 -13.66 22.92
N MET A 364 13.99 -12.59 22.30
CA MET A 364 15.26 -12.53 21.57
C MET A 364 16.43 -12.98 22.42
N LEU A 365 16.54 -12.47 23.65
CA LEU A 365 17.61 -12.83 24.59
C LEU A 365 17.50 -14.28 25.04
N VAL A 366 16.28 -14.75 25.35
CA VAL A 366 16.02 -16.15 25.75
C VAL A 366 16.43 -17.12 24.63
N ILE A 367 16.01 -16.86 23.39
CA ILE A 367 16.36 -17.73 22.24
C ILE A 367 17.87 -17.74 22.03
N PHE A 368 18.50 -16.56 22.01
CA PHE A 368 19.95 -16.47 21.81
C PHE A 368 20.71 -17.22 22.92
N GLY A 369 20.32 -17.03 24.18
CA GLY A 369 20.91 -17.70 25.32
C GLY A 369 20.73 -19.22 25.25
N LEU A 370 19.52 -19.72 24.97
CA LEU A 370 19.22 -21.15 24.86
C LEU A 370 19.99 -21.83 23.72
N VAL A 371 19.96 -21.22 22.52
CA VAL A 371 20.66 -21.78 21.36
C VAL A 371 22.18 -21.77 21.59
N THR A 372 22.73 -20.68 22.10
CA THR A 372 24.18 -20.58 22.38
C THR A 372 24.59 -21.56 23.48
N TYR A 373 23.85 -21.68 24.56
CA TYR A 373 24.11 -22.60 25.64
C TYR A 373 24.03 -24.05 25.18
N SER A 374 22.98 -24.43 24.45
CA SER A 374 22.77 -25.79 23.98
C SER A 374 23.83 -26.26 22.97
N THR A 375 24.29 -25.34 22.11
CA THR A 375 25.28 -25.61 21.05
C THR A 375 26.72 -25.26 21.43
N LYS A 376 26.93 -24.72 22.63
CA LYS A 376 28.20 -24.11 23.07
C LYS A 376 28.74 -23.04 22.12
N GLY A 377 27.84 -22.36 21.40
CA GLY A 377 28.17 -21.32 20.41
C GLY A 377 28.80 -21.85 19.13
N VAL A 378 28.87 -23.17 18.93
CA VAL A 378 29.43 -23.76 17.71
C VAL A 378 28.44 -23.65 16.55
N SER A 379 28.94 -23.31 15.38
CA SER A 379 28.19 -23.37 14.12
C SER A 379 28.16 -24.80 13.60
N PHE A 380 26.96 -25.22 13.15
CA PHE A 380 26.81 -26.52 12.49
C PHE A 380 27.17 -26.39 11.01
N GLY A 381 27.71 -27.48 10.44
CA GLY A 381 28.18 -27.54 9.05
C GLY A 381 27.07 -27.49 8.00
N GLY A 382 27.35 -28.01 6.81
CA GLY A 382 26.39 -28.03 5.71
C GLY A 382 25.31 -29.09 5.86
N ILE A 383 24.24 -28.94 5.07
CA ILE A 383 23.22 -29.97 4.87
C ILE A 383 23.59 -30.89 3.72
N GLU A 384 22.86 -31.99 3.56
CA GLU A 384 23.07 -32.91 2.44
C GLU A 384 22.85 -32.17 1.09
N GLN A 385 23.86 -32.30 0.20
CA GLN A 385 23.90 -31.54 -1.07
C GLN A 385 22.76 -31.83 -2.05
N SER A 386 22.10 -33.00 -1.89
CA SER A 386 20.96 -33.36 -2.73
C SER A 386 19.66 -32.55 -2.42
N ILE A 387 19.56 -31.98 -1.20
CA ILE A 387 18.35 -31.32 -0.69
C ILE A 387 17.98 -30.07 -1.47
N PRO A 388 18.90 -29.12 -1.74
CA PRO A 388 18.55 -27.93 -2.52
C PRO A 388 17.97 -28.27 -3.91
N GLY A 389 18.56 -29.27 -4.58
CA GLY A 389 18.05 -29.73 -5.88
C GLY A 389 16.66 -30.35 -5.85
N LYS A 390 16.20 -30.84 -4.67
CA LYS A 390 14.84 -31.41 -4.51
C LYS A 390 13.79 -30.37 -4.17
N ILE A 391 14.14 -29.35 -3.40
CA ILE A 391 13.18 -28.37 -2.84
C ILE A 391 13.16 -27.06 -3.62
N ILE A 392 14.33 -26.59 -4.04
CA ILE A 392 14.53 -25.31 -4.73
C ILE A 392 15.36 -25.47 -6.01
N PRO A 393 15.03 -26.44 -6.92
CA PRO A 393 15.77 -26.61 -8.16
C PRO A 393 15.79 -25.32 -8.99
N LYS A 394 16.80 -25.19 -9.85
CA LYS A 394 16.80 -24.17 -10.90
C LYS A 394 16.26 -24.79 -12.18
N VAL A 395 15.19 -24.22 -12.73
CA VAL A 395 14.59 -24.69 -13.99
C VAL A 395 14.84 -23.65 -15.06
N GLY A 396 15.63 -23.99 -16.10
CA GLY A 396 15.98 -23.04 -17.16
C GLY A 396 16.69 -21.77 -16.64
N GLY A 397 17.44 -21.88 -15.54
CA GLY A 397 18.09 -20.75 -14.87
C GLY A 397 17.20 -20.01 -13.85
N PHE A 398 15.88 -20.28 -13.84
CA PHE A 398 14.95 -19.65 -12.89
C PHE A 398 14.99 -20.36 -11.53
N PRO A 399 15.23 -19.63 -10.40
CA PRO A 399 15.27 -20.20 -9.06
C PRO A 399 13.84 -20.45 -8.54
N THR A 400 13.46 -21.73 -8.37
CA THR A 400 12.08 -22.08 -7.93
C THR A 400 11.78 -21.67 -6.48
N ILE A 401 12.75 -21.27 -5.67
CA ILE A 401 12.53 -20.71 -4.35
C ILE A 401 11.62 -19.47 -4.38
N ILE A 402 11.57 -18.76 -5.50
CA ILE A 402 10.68 -17.60 -5.73
C ILE A 402 9.20 -18.03 -5.64
N LEU A 403 8.87 -19.24 -6.09
CA LEU A 403 7.51 -19.77 -6.04
C LEU A 403 7.00 -19.95 -4.59
N TRP A 404 7.90 -20.31 -3.68
CA TRP A 404 7.58 -20.39 -2.24
C TRP A 404 7.21 -19.01 -1.68
N ALA A 405 7.96 -17.98 -2.05
CA ALA A 405 7.63 -16.61 -1.65
C ALA A 405 6.28 -16.15 -2.23
N VAL A 406 6.02 -16.43 -3.52
CA VAL A 406 4.74 -16.12 -4.16
C VAL A 406 3.58 -16.84 -3.46
N ALA A 407 3.75 -18.12 -3.12
CA ALA A 407 2.75 -18.87 -2.36
C ALA A 407 2.48 -18.25 -0.98
N ALA A 408 3.54 -17.88 -0.24
CA ALA A 408 3.40 -17.19 1.05
C ALA A 408 2.64 -15.87 0.92
N VAL A 409 3.00 -15.05 -0.06
CA VAL A 409 2.32 -13.77 -0.35
C VAL A 409 0.84 -14.02 -0.66
N ALA A 410 0.52 -15.00 -1.50
CA ALA A 410 -0.87 -15.32 -1.85
C ALA A 410 -1.69 -15.79 -0.63
N ILE A 411 -1.12 -16.64 0.21
CA ILE A 411 -1.78 -17.14 1.43
C ILE A 411 -2.02 -15.99 2.41
N VAL A 412 -1.00 -15.17 2.70
CA VAL A 412 -1.12 -14.06 3.64
C VAL A 412 -2.08 -13.00 3.09
N TRP A 413 -2.00 -12.71 1.77
CA TRP A 413 -2.96 -11.81 1.12
C TRP A 413 -4.40 -12.30 1.27
N PHE A 414 -4.65 -13.60 1.07
CA PHE A 414 -5.96 -14.19 1.26
C PHE A 414 -6.43 -14.06 2.72
N ILE A 415 -5.55 -14.40 3.68
CA ILE A 415 -5.86 -14.29 5.12
C ILE A 415 -6.24 -12.85 5.48
N TRP A 416 -5.47 -11.85 5.08
CA TRP A 416 -5.71 -10.46 5.44
C TRP A 416 -6.96 -9.87 4.78
N ASN A 417 -7.19 -10.16 3.48
CA ASN A 417 -8.23 -9.47 2.72
C ASN A 417 -9.56 -10.24 2.68
N LYS A 418 -9.55 -11.57 2.86
CA LYS A 418 -10.72 -12.41 2.65
C LYS A 418 -11.24 -13.11 3.90
N THR A 419 -10.50 -13.08 5.03
CA THR A 419 -10.94 -13.75 6.27
C THR A 419 -11.40 -12.76 7.33
N LYS A 420 -12.20 -13.29 8.30
CA LYS A 420 -12.60 -12.52 9.49
C LYS A 420 -11.38 -12.10 10.34
N PHE A 421 -10.35 -12.98 10.41
CA PHE A 421 -9.12 -12.69 11.14
C PHE A 421 -8.41 -11.46 10.59
N GLY A 422 -8.23 -11.36 9.27
CA GLY A 422 -7.59 -10.21 8.64
C GLY A 422 -8.38 -8.91 8.88
N LYS A 423 -9.72 -8.93 8.73
CA LYS A 423 -10.55 -7.75 9.03
C LYS A 423 -10.42 -7.32 10.50
N ASN A 424 -10.39 -8.27 11.42
CA ASN A 424 -10.20 -8.00 12.84
C ASN A 424 -8.79 -7.47 13.14
N LEU A 425 -7.77 -7.93 12.39
CA LEU A 425 -6.40 -7.43 12.50
C LEU A 425 -6.33 -5.93 12.21
N TYR A 426 -6.97 -5.48 11.12
CA TYR A 426 -7.07 -4.06 10.78
C TYR A 426 -7.87 -3.27 11.83
N ALA A 427 -8.97 -3.81 12.31
CA ALA A 427 -9.81 -3.16 13.32
C ALA A 427 -9.07 -2.96 14.65
N VAL A 428 -8.43 -4.03 15.17
CA VAL A 428 -7.66 -3.98 16.42
C VAL A 428 -6.43 -3.08 16.26
N GLY A 429 -5.77 -3.12 15.09
CA GLY A 429 -4.63 -2.26 14.81
C GLY A 429 -4.98 -0.78 14.74
N GLY A 430 -6.17 -0.43 14.22
CA GLY A 430 -6.62 0.95 14.14
C GLY A 430 -7.06 1.52 15.49
N ASN A 431 -7.84 0.78 16.26
CA ASN A 431 -8.24 1.16 17.62
C ASN A 431 -8.65 -0.09 18.42
N PRO A 432 -7.79 -0.58 19.32
CA PRO A 432 -8.07 -1.77 20.13
C PRO A 432 -9.29 -1.62 21.04
N GLU A 433 -9.54 -0.41 21.57
CA GLU A 433 -10.66 -0.16 22.47
C GLU A 433 -11.99 -0.21 21.71
N ALA A 434 -12.08 0.51 20.59
CA ALA A 434 -13.26 0.47 19.71
C ALA A 434 -13.53 -0.93 19.19
N ALA A 435 -12.50 -1.69 18.80
CA ALA A 435 -12.61 -3.07 18.39
C ALA A 435 -13.18 -3.96 19.50
N SER A 436 -12.71 -3.77 20.75
CA SER A 436 -13.20 -4.49 21.93
C SER A 436 -14.68 -4.23 22.20
N VAL A 437 -15.11 -2.96 22.16
CA VAL A 437 -16.53 -2.58 22.32
C VAL A 437 -17.40 -3.18 21.22
N SER A 438 -16.86 -3.33 20.01
CA SER A 438 -17.53 -4.00 18.89
C SER A 438 -17.54 -5.54 18.97
N GLY A 439 -17.11 -6.12 20.11
CA GLY A 439 -17.13 -7.58 20.36
C GLY A 439 -15.94 -8.33 19.76
N ILE A 440 -14.91 -7.63 19.26
CA ILE A 440 -13.70 -8.27 18.74
C ILE A 440 -12.75 -8.57 19.91
N SER A 441 -12.36 -9.83 20.08
CA SER A 441 -11.38 -10.21 21.11
C SER A 441 -9.96 -9.77 20.72
N VAL A 442 -9.50 -8.66 21.27
CA VAL A 442 -8.12 -8.15 21.07
C VAL A 442 -7.09 -9.22 21.40
N PHE A 443 -7.28 -9.94 22.54
CA PHE A 443 -6.40 -11.04 22.93
C PHE A 443 -6.22 -12.11 21.85
N LYS A 444 -7.33 -12.62 21.28
CA LYS A 444 -7.29 -13.68 20.25
C LYS A 444 -6.66 -13.18 18.96
N VAL A 445 -6.93 -11.95 18.57
CA VAL A 445 -6.36 -11.34 17.34
C VAL A 445 -4.86 -11.14 17.50
N THR A 446 -4.42 -10.56 18.63
CA THR A 446 -2.98 -10.36 18.90
C THR A 446 -2.23 -11.67 18.98
N LEU A 447 -2.72 -12.64 19.76
CA LEU A 447 -2.09 -13.95 19.85
C LEU A 447 -2.06 -14.67 18.51
N GLY A 448 -3.14 -14.61 17.73
CA GLY A 448 -3.21 -15.18 16.38
C GLY A 448 -2.20 -14.56 15.42
N ALA A 449 -1.94 -13.27 15.52
CA ALA A 449 -0.91 -12.59 14.71
C ALA A 449 0.50 -13.09 15.05
N PHE A 450 0.81 -13.28 16.34
CA PHE A 450 2.08 -13.87 16.77
C PHE A 450 2.24 -15.32 16.31
N ILE A 451 1.18 -16.14 16.41
CA ILE A 451 1.19 -17.53 15.92
C ILE A 451 1.46 -17.55 14.40
N MET A 452 0.77 -16.71 13.63
CA MET A 452 0.97 -16.60 12.19
C MET A 452 2.41 -16.16 11.86
N ALA A 453 2.95 -15.19 12.60
CA ALA A 453 4.32 -14.74 12.45
C ALA A 453 5.32 -15.90 12.69
N GLY A 454 5.13 -16.68 13.77
CA GLY A 454 5.98 -17.82 14.08
C GLY A 454 5.98 -18.90 13.01
N ILE A 455 4.82 -19.22 12.45
CA ILE A 455 4.71 -20.15 11.31
C ILE A 455 5.54 -19.65 10.12
N LEU A 456 5.40 -18.37 9.78
CA LEU A 456 6.14 -17.77 8.68
C LEU A 456 7.64 -17.71 8.95
N TYR A 457 8.08 -17.40 10.16
CA TYR A 457 9.50 -17.42 10.54
C TYR A 457 10.08 -18.83 10.45
N GLY A 458 9.33 -19.85 10.85
CA GLY A 458 9.75 -21.25 10.73
C GLY A 458 9.95 -21.67 9.28
N PHE A 459 9.02 -21.34 8.39
CA PHE A 459 9.17 -21.57 6.95
C PHE A 459 10.34 -20.77 6.37
N GLY A 460 10.47 -19.49 6.72
CA GLY A 460 11.55 -18.63 6.25
C GLY A 460 12.93 -19.14 6.66
N SER A 461 13.10 -19.57 7.91
CA SER A 461 14.36 -20.13 8.41
C SER A 461 14.72 -21.46 7.77
N TRP A 462 13.74 -22.33 7.54
CA TRP A 462 13.94 -23.60 6.83
C TRP A 462 14.35 -23.38 5.36
N LEU A 463 13.69 -22.48 4.64
CA LEU A 463 14.06 -22.12 3.27
C LEU A 463 15.43 -21.47 3.18
N GLU A 464 15.78 -20.63 4.16
CA GLU A 464 17.08 -19.98 4.22
C GLU A 464 18.19 -21.01 4.46
N CYS A 465 17.95 -21.98 5.35
CA CYS A 465 18.89 -23.10 5.58
C CYS A 465 19.17 -23.87 4.28
N ILE A 466 18.13 -24.20 3.50
CA ILE A 466 18.27 -24.90 2.22
C ILE A 466 19.00 -24.03 1.19
N ARG A 467 18.69 -22.72 1.12
CA ARG A 467 19.32 -21.78 0.21
C ARG A 467 20.82 -21.60 0.50
N MET A 468 21.18 -21.56 1.78
CA MET A 468 22.58 -21.41 2.25
C MET A 468 23.32 -22.71 2.39
N ILE A 469 22.68 -23.85 2.10
CA ILE A 469 23.26 -25.20 2.22
C ILE A 469 23.75 -25.48 3.66
N GLY A 470 22.96 -25.01 4.64
CA GLY A 470 23.25 -25.17 6.06
C GLY A 470 23.79 -23.91 6.72
N SER A 471 24.85 -24.04 7.51
CA SER A 471 25.51 -22.96 8.27
C SER A 471 24.66 -22.41 9.44
N GLY A 472 23.90 -23.28 10.12
CA GLY A 472 23.11 -22.90 11.30
C GLY A 472 23.98 -22.49 12.47
N SER A 473 23.71 -21.31 13.05
CA SER A 473 24.35 -20.84 14.28
C SER A 473 23.41 -19.88 15.03
N ALA A 474 23.63 -19.72 16.34
CA ALA A 474 22.88 -18.77 17.17
C ALA A 474 23.03 -17.30 16.72
N ALA A 475 24.14 -16.98 16.05
CA ALA A 475 24.43 -15.65 15.55
C ALA A 475 23.84 -15.39 14.15
N TYR A 476 23.42 -16.42 13.41
CA TYR A 476 22.82 -16.23 12.10
C TYR A 476 21.54 -15.41 12.20
N GLY A 477 21.32 -14.55 11.23
CA GLY A 477 20.13 -13.68 11.22
C GLY A 477 20.20 -12.46 12.13
N GLN A 478 21.35 -12.18 12.74
CA GLN A 478 21.55 -10.94 13.51
C GLN A 478 21.33 -9.72 12.61
N GLY A 479 20.46 -8.80 13.05
CA GLY A 479 20.07 -7.60 12.29
C GLY A 479 18.91 -7.82 11.31
N TRP A 480 18.49 -9.06 11.05
CA TRP A 480 17.39 -9.35 10.13
C TRP A 480 16.04 -8.87 10.64
N GLU A 481 15.89 -8.70 11.94
CA GLU A 481 14.74 -8.02 12.54
C GLU A 481 14.60 -6.60 12.03
N MET A 482 15.71 -5.85 11.95
CA MET A 482 15.72 -4.48 11.43
C MET A 482 15.43 -4.45 9.93
N ASP A 483 16.02 -5.38 9.17
CA ASP A 483 15.78 -5.51 7.73
C ASP A 483 14.29 -5.80 7.43
N ALA A 484 13.67 -6.71 8.19
CA ALA A 484 12.26 -7.06 8.03
C ALA A 484 11.32 -5.90 8.38
N ILE A 485 11.61 -5.19 9.48
CA ILE A 485 10.87 -4.01 9.91
C ILE A 485 11.01 -2.90 8.85
N ALA A 486 12.25 -2.59 8.43
CA ALA A 486 12.51 -1.58 7.41
C ALA A 486 11.77 -1.87 6.11
N ALA A 487 11.80 -3.12 5.64
CA ALA A 487 11.07 -3.54 4.44
C ALA A 487 9.55 -3.32 4.58
N CYS A 488 8.96 -3.62 5.74
CA CYS A 488 7.54 -3.39 5.99
C CYS A 488 7.17 -1.90 5.97
N VAL A 489 7.97 -1.06 6.64
CA VAL A 489 7.73 0.39 6.73
C VAL A 489 7.94 1.07 5.39
N VAL A 490 9.04 0.74 4.69
CA VAL A 490 9.26 1.15 3.30
C VAL A 490 8.08 0.72 2.44
N GLY A 491 7.53 -0.47 2.67
CA GLY A 491 6.33 -0.98 2.03
C GLY A 491 5.03 -0.28 2.43
N GLY A 492 5.07 0.72 3.32
CA GLY A 492 3.91 1.51 3.73
C GLY A 492 3.02 0.84 4.77
N VAL A 493 3.57 -0.07 5.57
CA VAL A 493 2.92 -0.55 6.79
C VAL A 493 3.22 0.44 7.92
N SER A 494 2.19 1.04 8.51
CA SER A 494 2.38 2.10 9.51
C SER A 494 2.64 1.55 10.91
N PHE A 495 3.58 2.15 11.62
CA PHE A 495 3.85 1.85 13.03
C PHE A 495 2.71 2.28 13.97
N THR A 496 1.84 3.19 13.52
CA THR A 496 0.65 3.58 14.30
C THR A 496 -0.42 2.50 14.33
N GLY A 497 -0.26 1.44 13.50
CA GLY A 497 -1.21 0.34 13.39
C GLY A 497 -2.36 0.60 12.41
N GLY A 498 -3.11 -0.44 12.08
CA GLY A 498 -4.32 -0.38 11.26
C GLY A 498 -4.12 -0.05 9.78
N ILE A 499 -2.91 0.28 9.33
CA ILE A 499 -2.62 0.69 7.96
C ILE A 499 -1.49 -0.16 7.37
N GLY A 500 -1.75 -0.78 6.23
CA GLY A 500 -0.76 -1.55 5.49
C GLY A 500 -1.39 -2.36 4.37
N LYS A 501 -0.57 -2.71 3.37
CA LYS A 501 -0.97 -3.56 2.24
C LYS A 501 0.11 -4.59 1.96
N ILE A 502 -0.27 -5.82 1.71
CA ILE A 502 0.67 -6.91 1.38
C ILE A 502 1.51 -6.58 0.14
N SER A 503 0.91 -5.96 -0.88
CA SER A 503 1.66 -5.52 -2.07
C SER A 503 2.79 -4.54 -1.73
N GLY A 504 2.56 -3.66 -0.75
CA GLY A 504 3.59 -2.77 -0.26
C GLY A 504 4.73 -3.53 0.41
N VAL A 505 4.43 -4.49 1.29
CA VAL A 505 5.44 -5.35 1.94
C VAL A 505 6.30 -6.06 0.90
N VAL A 506 5.69 -6.62 -0.15
CA VAL A 506 6.41 -7.28 -1.25
C VAL A 506 7.40 -6.32 -1.91
N VAL A 507 6.95 -5.13 -2.28
CA VAL A 507 7.79 -4.10 -2.89
C VAL A 507 8.91 -3.67 -1.94
N GLY A 508 8.60 -3.46 -0.66
CA GLY A 508 9.58 -3.08 0.35
C GLY A 508 10.68 -4.12 0.53
N VAL A 509 10.34 -5.42 0.58
CA VAL A 509 11.31 -6.52 0.67
C VAL A 509 12.21 -6.57 -0.56
N LEU A 510 11.64 -6.44 -1.76
CA LEU A 510 12.42 -6.46 -3.00
C LEU A 510 13.39 -5.26 -3.08
N ILE A 511 12.92 -4.06 -2.77
CA ILE A 511 13.74 -2.85 -2.76
C ILE A 511 14.87 -2.97 -1.73
N PHE A 512 14.55 -3.38 -0.51
CA PHE A 512 15.54 -3.48 0.57
C PHE A 512 16.57 -4.58 0.28
N THR A 513 16.13 -5.71 -0.25
CA THR A 513 17.05 -6.80 -0.67
C THR A 513 17.92 -6.35 -1.85
N ALA A 514 17.37 -5.62 -2.83
CA ALA A 514 18.16 -5.09 -3.94
C ALA A 514 19.24 -4.12 -3.45
N LEU A 515 18.92 -3.27 -2.47
CA LEU A 515 19.88 -2.34 -1.87
C LEU A 515 21.02 -3.10 -1.19
N THR A 516 20.71 -4.02 -0.27
CA THR A 516 21.73 -4.80 0.47
C THR A 516 22.56 -5.66 -0.47
N TYR A 517 21.96 -6.28 -1.48
CA TYR A 517 22.65 -7.02 -2.53
C TYR A 517 23.64 -6.15 -3.31
N SER A 518 23.22 -4.94 -3.68
CA SER A 518 24.07 -3.99 -4.41
C SER A 518 25.28 -3.54 -3.60
N LEU A 519 25.07 -3.27 -2.30
CA LEU A 519 26.15 -2.90 -1.37
C LEU A 519 27.15 -4.05 -1.22
N THR A 520 26.66 -5.30 -1.16
CA THR A 520 27.50 -6.51 -1.11
C THR A 520 28.34 -6.68 -2.37
N ILE A 521 27.77 -6.50 -3.57
CA ILE A 521 28.51 -6.55 -4.84
C ILE A 521 29.61 -5.50 -4.90
N LEU A 522 29.35 -4.29 -4.39
CA LEU A 522 30.34 -3.23 -4.29
C LEU A 522 31.47 -3.57 -3.31
N GLY A 523 31.33 -4.62 -2.51
CA GLY A 523 32.29 -5.02 -1.48
C GLY A 523 32.27 -4.10 -0.26
N ILE A 524 31.12 -3.47 0.00
CA ILE A 524 30.91 -2.66 1.20
C ILE A 524 30.79 -3.61 2.39
N ASP A 525 31.55 -3.34 3.44
CA ASP A 525 31.56 -4.13 4.67
C ASP A 525 30.16 -4.29 5.26
N THR A 526 29.84 -5.49 5.75
CA THR A 526 28.52 -5.80 6.32
C THR A 526 28.17 -4.91 7.50
N ASN A 527 29.16 -4.50 8.30
CA ASN A 527 28.93 -3.61 9.44
C ASN A 527 28.49 -2.21 8.97
N LEU A 528 29.04 -1.73 7.84
CA LEU A 528 28.61 -0.47 7.25
C LEU A 528 27.22 -0.57 6.63
N GLN A 529 26.79 -1.75 6.17
CA GLN A 529 25.41 -1.98 5.71
C GLN A 529 24.39 -1.77 6.84
N PHE A 530 24.71 -2.10 8.09
CA PHE A 530 23.85 -1.79 9.24
C PHE A 530 23.67 -0.28 9.44
N VAL A 531 24.69 0.54 9.17
CA VAL A 531 24.58 2.00 9.23
C VAL A 531 23.56 2.51 8.19
N PHE A 532 23.65 2.02 6.94
CA PHE A 532 22.68 2.39 5.90
C PHE A 532 21.27 1.94 6.26
N SER A 533 21.09 0.71 6.75
CA SER A 533 19.80 0.19 7.21
C SER A 533 19.20 1.08 8.30
N GLY A 534 20.00 1.46 9.30
CA GLY A 534 19.57 2.35 10.38
C GLY A 534 19.12 3.73 9.90
N ILE A 535 19.87 4.35 8.99
CA ILE A 535 19.52 5.65 8.39
C ILE A 535 18.20 5.54 7.60
N ILE A 536 18.03 4.48 6.81
CA ILE A 536 16.80 4.26 6.04
C ILE A 536 15.60 4.10 6.97
N ILE A 537 15.73 3.35 8.06
CA ILE A 537 14.66 3.17 9.05
C ILE A 537 14.28 4.53 9.67
N LEU A 538 15.27 5.34 10.09
CA LEU A 538 15.02 6.66 10.68
C LEU A 538 14.25 7.57 9.70
N ILE A 539 14.69 7.63 8.45
CA ILE A 539 14.01 8.43 7.41
C ILE A 539 12.60 7.88 7.16
N ALA A 540 12.45 6.56 7.05
CA ALA A 540 11.17 5.92 6.77
C ALA A 540 10.14 6.19 7.87
N VAL A 541 10.53 5.99 9.13
CA VAL A 541 9.66 6.22 10.29
C VAL A 541 9.34 7.71 10.44
N THR A 542 10.32 8.59 10.26
CA THR A 542 10.08 10.05 10.30
C THR A 542 9.05 10.48 9.25
N LEU A 543 9.19 9.99 8.00
CA LEU A 543 8.23 10.28 6.94
C LEU A 543 6.85 9.67 7.23
N ASP A 544 6.78 8.50 7.86
CA ASP A 544 5.50 7.90 8.28
C ASP A 544 4.81 8.74 9.36
N CYS A 545 5.55 9.17 10.38
CA CYS A 545 5.03 10.07 11.42
C CYS A 545 4.58 11.46 10.90
N LEU A 546 5.17 11.95 9.81
CA LEU A 546 4.78 13.23 9.19
C LEU A 546 3.52 13.13 8.32
N LYS A 547 3.04 11.91 8.01
CA LYS A 547 1.81 11.68 7.23
C LYS A 547 0.54 11.84 8.07
N TYR A 548 0.66 11.60 9.37
CA TYR A 548 -0.41 11.61 10.35
C TYR A 548 -0.15 12.64 11.46
#